data_6756246c7124931e6e9e6d8a34edddc3
#
_entry.id   6756246c7124931e6e9e6d8a34edddc3
#
_cell.length_a   1.000
_cell.length_b   1.000
_cell.length_c   1.000
_cell.angle_alpha   90.00
_cell.angle_beta   90.00
_cell.angle_gamma   90.00
#
_symmetry.space_group_name_H-M   'P 1'
#
loop_
_entity.id
_entity.type
_entity.pdbx_description
1 polymer ?
#
loop_
_entity_poly.entity_id
_entity_poly.type
_entity_poly.pdbx_seq_one_letter_code
_entity_poly.pdbx_strand_id
1 'polypeptide(L)'
;MVDGIADIDGRRMRYSVSDNLDASTWAVNLHSYMAGGGVYWRESSRLAGRLGLRVINPNLPGFSGSEPLPWDLLRMSTFAEGLTRILDHLGAPTALVLGHSMGAAVAIQFAHDFPERTLGVVYRDGVATSSWKHRHGLWSRLLGPLVPDLGTALDFLAAFATDLPDLAWSRITSLVATAAPDLRLNARSFTATLPVAAMLLACDYTAITTAVGEAGEIPILPMWGRFDRIVPPATGREFGELVGRPVQWVLGGHLWMIPRPATQLNVLRYDEAGMAFMEQVRDRARLLKRPAA
;
A
#
# COMPACT_ATOMS: atom_id res chain seq x y z
N MET A 1 -15.33 10.79 -3.61
CA MET A 1 -14.35 10.79 -2.49
C MET A 1 -14.48 12.11 -1.75
N VAL A 2 -14.54 12.08 -0.45
CA VAL A 2 -14.64 13.24 0.45
C VAL A 2 -13.34 13.30 1.28
N ASP A 3 -12.72 14.47 1.32
CA ASP A 3 -11.50 14.69 2.09
C ASP A 3 -11.83 14.94 3.57
N GLY A 4 -10.96 14.43 4.45
CA GLY A 4 -11.05 14.59 5.89
C GLY A 4 -9.70 14.76 6.55
N ILE A 5 -9.75 15.19 7.80
CA ILE A 5 -8.58 15.29 8.68
C ILE A 5 -8.97 14.66 10.01
N ALA A 6 -8.14 13.74 10.50
CA ALA A 6 -8.26 13.15 11.82
C ALA A 6 -7.09 13.61 12.70
N ASP A 7 -7.36 13.80 13.97
CA ASP A 7 -6.31 13.86 15.00
C ASP A 7 -6.02 12.43 15.45
N ILE A 8 -4.80 11.99 15.23
CA ILE A 8 -4.33 10.66 15.59
C ILE A 8 -3.18 10.82 16.61
N ASP A 9 -3.49 10.61 17.87
CA ASP A 9 -2.55 10.75 18.98
C ASP A 9 -1.84 12.13 19.01
N GLY A 10 -2.60 13.22 18.82
CA GLY A 10 -2.12 14.59 18.78
C GLY A 10 -1.44 14.99 17.47
N ARG A 11 -1.52 14.16 16.43
CA ARG A 11 -0.97 14.44 15.09
C ARG A 11 -2.06 14.45 14.04
N ARG A 12 -1.97 15.43 13.16
CA ARG A 12 -2.91 15.57 12.04
C ARG A 12 -2.63 14.54 10.96
N MET A 13 -3.61 13.72 10.63
CA MET A 13 -3.60 12.77 9.53
C MET A 13 -4.69 13.13 8.52
N ARG A 14 -4.32 13.31 7.27
CA ARG A 14 -5.26 13.57 6.17
C ARG A 14 -5.68 12.24 5.53
N TYR A 15 -6.91 12.21 5.05
CA TYR A 15 -7.45 11.06 4.32
C TYR A 15 -8.51 11.52 3.32
N SER A 16 -8.85 10.65 2.38
CA SER A 16 -10.10 10.76 1.64
C SER A 16 -10.90 9.46 1.78
N VAL A 17 -12.22 9.57 1.74
CA VAL A 17 -13.12 8.42 1.88
C VAL A 17 -14.18 8.46 0.79
N SER A 18 -14.62 7.29 0.32
CA SER A 18 -15.73 7.20 -0.63
C SER A 18 -17.04 7.58 0.02
N ASP A 19 -17.92 8.21 -0.76
CA ASP A 19 -19.22 8.76 -0.36
C ASP A 19 -20.38 7.74 -0.36
N ASN A 20 -20.11 6.47 -0.66
CA ASN A 20 -21.09 5.39 -0.63
C ASN A 20 -21.37 4.91 0.80
N LEU A 21 -22.21 5.66 1.52
CA LEU A 21 -22.50 5.44 2.93
C LEU A 21 -23.18 4.09 3.24
N ASP A 22 -23.86 3.49 2.26
CA ASP A 22 -24.56 2.20 2.40
C ASP A 22 -23.61 0.98 2.38
N ALA A 23 -22.35 1.17 2.04
CA ALA A 23 -21.37 0.09 2.01
C ALA A 23 -20.96 -0.32 3.41
N SER A 24 -21.18 -1.59 3.77
CA SER A 24 -20.89 -2.15 5.09
C SER A 24 -19.49 -2.74 5.21
N THR A 25 -18.77 -2.90 4.12
CA THR A 25 -17.40 -3.45 4.08
C THR A 25 -16.42 -2.34 3.78
N TRP A 26 -15.48 -2.13 4.70
CA TRP A 26 -14.44 -1.12 4.55
C TRP A 26 -13.23 -1.67 3.81
N ALA A 27 -12.58 -0.81 3.04
CA ALA A 27 -11.29 -1.06 2.45
C ALA A 27 -10.37 0.14 2.68
N VAL A 28 -9.07 -0.13 2.88
CA VAL A 28 -8.05 0.91 3.01
C VAL A 28 -7.06 0.77 1.87
N ASN A 29 -6.81 1.84 1.14
CA ASN A 29 -5.86 1.86 0.03
C ASN A 29 -4.61 2.66 0.44
N LEU A 30 -3.53 1.97 0.73
CA LEU A 30 -2.27 2.52 1.23
C LEU A 30 -1.33 2.85 0.08
N HIS A 31 -0.87 4.09 0.05
CA HIS A 31 -0.05 4.63 -1.02
C HIS A 31 1.43 4.24 -0.95
N SER A 32 2.14 4.37 -2.07
CA SER A 32 3.60 4.21 -2.16
C SER A 32 4.36 5.38 -1.56
N TYR A 33 5.67 5.19 -1.35
CA TYR A 33 6.58 6.28 -1.00
C TYR A 33 6.47 7.45 -1.99
N MET A 34 6.56 8.68 -1.52
CA MET A 34 6.40 9.93 -2.26
C MET A 34 5.03 10.15 -2.93
N ALA A 35 4.06 9.26 -2.72
CA ALA A 35 2.67 9.46 -3.13
C ALA A 35 1.81 9.99 -1.98
N GLY A 36 0.52 10.09 -2.23
CA GLY A 36 -0.54 10.31 -1.25
C GLY A 36 -1.79 9.55 -1.67
N GLY A 37 -2.77 9.49 -0.80
CA GLY A 37 -4.04 8.80 -1.07
C GLY A 37 -4.77 9.35 -2.30
N GLY A 38 -4.59 10.64 -2.59
CA GLY A 38 -5.18 11.32 -3.76
C GLY A 38 -4.78 10.70 -5.09
N VAL A 39 -3.57 10.17 -5.23
CA VAL A 39 -3.09 9.53 -6.46
C VAL A 39 -3.95 8.32 -6.83
N TYR A 40 -4.51 7.61 -5.84
CA TYR A 40 -5.29 6.38 -6.03
C TYR A 40 -6.80 6.59 -6.13
N TRP A 41 -7.29 7.83 -6.18
CA TRP A 41 -8.71 8.13 -6.14
C TRP A 41 -9.54 7.41 -7.23
N ARG A 42 -8.98 7.27 -8.44
CA ARG A 42 -9.66 6.63 -9.57
C ARG A 42 -9.87 5.13 -9.33
N GLU A 43 -8.85 4.47 -8.81
CA GLU A 43 -8.93 3.07 -8.42
C GLU A 43 -9.94 2.90 -7.30
N SER A 44 -9.79 3.67 -6.22
CA SER A 44 -10.67 3.63 -5.06
C SER A 44 -12.13 3.91 -5.40
N SER A 45 -12.40 4.88 -6.27
CA SER A 45 -13.77 5.14 -6.73
C SER A 45 -14.37 3.98 -7.52
N ARG A 46 -13.55 3.26 -8.32
CA ARG A 46 -14.01 2.05 -9.01
C ARG A 46 -14.28 0.90 -8.06
N LEU A 47 -13.40 0.66 -7.11
CA LEU A 47 -13.60 -0.36 -6.09
C LEU A 47 -14.85 -0.08 -5.26
N ALA A 48 -15.04 1.17 -4.85
CA ALA A 48 -16.23 1.60 -4.13
C ALA A 48 -17.51 1.36 -4.94
N GLY A 49 -17.57 1.85 -6.18
CA GLY A 49 -18.77 1.77 -7.01
C GLY A 49 -19.06 0.38 -7.57
N ARG A 50 -18.07 -0.49 -7.72
CA ARG A 50 -18.23 -1.80 -8.41
C ARG A 50 -18.21 -3.00 -7.47
N LEU A 51 -17.57 -2.87 -6.32
CA LEU A 51 -17.51 -3.94 -5.29
C LEU A 51 -18.34 -3.59 -4.05
N GLY A 52 -18.97 -2.42 -3.99
CA GLY A 52 -19.73 -1.98 -2.83
C GLY A 52 -18.86 -1.81 -1.59
N LEU A 53 -17.60 -1.37 -1.75
CA LEU A 53 -16.68 -1.14 -0.65
C LEU A 53 -16.70 0.33 -0.24
N ARG A 54 -16.60 0.61 1.04
CA ARG A 54 -16.31 1.95 1.55
C ARG A 54 -14.80 2.12 1.64
N VAL A 55 -14.22 2.88 0.72
CA VAL A 55 -12.77 2.94 0.55
C VAL A 55 -12.19 4.18 1.20
N ILE A 56 -11.17 3.99 2.03
CA ILE A 56 -10.37 5.03 2.67
C ILE A 56 -9.01 5.08 1.98
N ASN A 57 -8.55 6.29 1.62
CA ASN A 57 -7.18 6.56 1.18
C ASN A 57 -6.52 7.46 2.23
N PRO A 58 -5.84 6.92 3.24
CA PRO A 58 -5.10 7.75 4.18
C PRO A 58 -3.82 8.27 3.55
N ASN A 59 -3.42 9.49 3.91
CA ASN A 59 -2.07 9.96 3.69
C ASN A 59 -1.24 9.50 4.89
N LEU A 60 -0.32 8.58 4.66
CA LEU A 60 0.52 8.04 5.72
C LEU A 60 1.37 9.15 6.39
N PRO A 61 1.77 8.99 7.66
CA PRO A 61 2.55 9.99 8.37
C PRO A 61 3.78 10.47 7.60
N GLY A 62 3.94 11.79 7.48
CA GLY A 62 5.00 12.44 6.72
C GLY A 62 4.68 12.70 5.25
N PHE A 63 3.54 12.20 4.71
CA PHE A 63 3.18 12.35 3.31
C PHE A 63 1.92 13.20 3.12
N SER A 64 1.91 13.96 2.01
CA SER A 64 0.73 14.68 1.49
C SER A 64 -0.03 15.49 2.53
N GLY A 65 0.72 16.14 3.44
CA GLY A 65 0.17 17.03 4.48
C GLY A 65 -0.26 16.33 5.77
N SER A 66 -0.05 15.04 5.93
CA SER A 66 -0.07 14.37 7.23
C SER A 66 1.22 14.68 7.99
N GLU A 67 1.12 14.85 9.30
CA GLU A 67 2.29 15.14 10.13
C GLU A 67 3.23 13.94 10.23
N PRO A 68 4.57 14.16 10.22
CA PRO A 68 5.54 13.08 10.29
C PRO A 68 5.58 12.43 11.69
N LEU A 69 6.03 11.19 11.75
CA LEU A 69 6.37 10.54 13.01
C LEU A 69 7.69 11.09 13.56
N PRO A 70 7.81 11.23 14.89
CA PRO A 70 9.10 11.43 15.55
C PRO A 70 10.05 10.24 15.28
N TRP A 71 11.35 10.49 15.38
CA TRP A 71 12.36 9.48 15.10
C TRP A 71 12.24 8.20 15.94
N ASP A 72 11.94 8.37 17.21
CA ASP A 72 11.78 7.29 18.19
C ASP A 72 10.54 6.43 17.93
N LEU A 73 9.57 6.95 17.16
CA LEU A 73 8.37 6.25 16.73
C LEU A 73 8.43 5.76 15.30
N LEU A 74 9.52 6.01 14.57
CA LEU A 74 9.63 5.66 13.16
C LEU A 74 9.90 4.17 12.96
N ARG A 75 8.83 3.39 12.90
CA ARG A 75 8.82 1.96 12.61
C ARG A 75 7.51 1.56 11.97
N MET A 76 7.51 0.46 11.24
CA MET A 76 6.34 0.05 10.46
C MET A 76 5.14 -0.30 11.34
N SER A 77 5.36 -0.83 12.54
CA SER A 77 4.29 -1.08 13.51
C SER A 77 3.56 0.21 13.91
N THR A 78 4.25 1.35 14.03
CA THR A 78 3.59 2.64 14.31
C THR A 78 2.72 3.12 13.14
N PHE A 79 3.11 2.82 11.89
CA PHE A 79 2.22 3.08 10.75
C PHE A 79 0.98 2.18 10.79
N ALA A 80 1.14 0.92 11.18
CA ALA A 80 0.03 -0.02 11.35
C ALA A 80 -0.90 0.39 12.51
N GLU A 81 -0.34 0.82 13.65
CA GLU A 81 -1.11 1.40 14.77
C GLU A 81 -1.88 2.66 14.33
N GLY A 82 -1.25 3.57 13.58
CA GLY A 82 -1.92 4.74 13.02
C GLY A 82 -3.10 4.36 12.11
N LEU A 83 -3.02 3.23 11.43
CA LEU A 83 -4.12 2.71 10.63
C LEU A 83 -5.29 2.24 11.51
N THR A 84 -5.07 1.60 12.65
CA THR A 84 -6.17 1.27 13.57
C THR A 84 -6.89 2.53 14.05
N ARG A 85 -6.13 3.59 14.39
CA ARG A 85 -6.70 4.86 14.87
C ARG A 85 -7.57 5.54 13.81
N ILE A 86 -7.16 5.55 12.54
CA ILE A 86 -8.01 6.11 11.47
C ILE A 86 -9.26 5.27 11.22
N LEU A 87 -9.15 3.94 11.32
CA LEU A 87 -10.30 3.05 11.24
C LEU A 87 -11.28 3.32 12.38
N ASP A 88 -10.80 3.49 13.61
CA ASP A 88 -11.61 3.80 14.78
C ASP A 88 -12.30 5.16 14.64
N HIS A 89 -11.56 6.19 14.18
CA HIS A 89 -12.09 7.53 13.91
C HIS A 89 -13.27 7.49 12.91
N LEU A 90 -13.22 6.57 11.94
CA LEU A 90 -14.25 6.42 10.91
C LEU A 90 -15.32 5.38 11.25
N GLY A 91 -15.23 4.73 12.41
CA GLY A 91 -16.16 3.66 12.81
C GLY A 91 -16.02 2.39 11.96
N ALA A 92 -14.82 2.11 11.44
CA ALA A 92 -14.52 0.93 10.63
C ALA A 92 -13.94 -0.18 11.52
N PRO A 93 -14.70 -1.19 11.95
CA PRO A 93 -14.19 -2.23 12.85
C PRO A 93 -13.18 -3.15 12.19
N THR A 94 -13.32 -3.40 10.90
CA THR A 94 -12.46 -4.25 10.08
C THR A 94 -12.30 -3.67 8.68
N ALA A 95 -11.20 -3.97 7.99
CA ALA A 95 -10.98 -3.52 6.62
C ALA A 95 -10.25 -4.55 5.75
N LEU A 96 -10.58 -4.54 4.46
CA LEU A 96 -9.73 -5.07 3.39
C LEU A 96 -8.59 -4.07 3.17
N VAL A 97 -7.34 -4.51 3.27
CA VAL A 97 -6.17 -3.63 3.14
C VAL A 97 -5.50 -3.82 1.79
N LEU A 98 -5.43 -2.75 1.02
CA LEU A 98 -4.78 -2.73 -0.29
C LEU A 98 -3.51 -1.89 -0.16
N GLY A 99 -2.36 -2.53 -0.17
CA GLY A 99 -1.08 -1.84 -0.03
C GLY A 99 -0.31 -1.79 -1.34
N HIS A 100 0.31 -0.66 -1.67
CA HIS A 100 1.22 -0.52 -2.80
C HIS A 100 2.62 -0.12 -2.32
N SER A 101 3.65 -0.85 -2.76
CA SER A 101 5.05 -0.53 -2.45
C SER A 101 5.29 -0.39 -0.93
N MET A 102 5.61 0.80 -0.43
CA MET A 102 5.66 1.10 1.00
C MET A 102 4.35 0.73 1.71
N GLY A 103 3.21 1.08 1.12
CA GLY A 103 1.90 0.76 1.69
C GLY A 103 1.64 -0.75 1.80
N ALA A 104 2.29 -1.58 0.96
CA ALA A 104 2.22 -3.02 1.07
C ALA A 104 2.98 -3.54 2.30
N ALA A 105 4.12 -2.93 2.64
CA ALA A 105 4.82 -3.24 3.88
C ALA A 105 3.98 -2.87 5.12
N VAL A 106 3.29 -1.73 5.08
CA VAL A 106 2.32 -1.36 6.14
C VAL A 106 1.17 -2.36 6.20
N ALA A 107 0.66 -2.82 5.06
CA ALA A 107 -0.45 -3.77 5.00
C ALA A 107 -0.11 -5.13 5.61
N ILE A 108 1.09 -5.67 5.34
CA ILE A 108 1.51 -6.95 5.92
C ILE A 108 1.82 -6.81 7.41
N GLN A 109 2.39 -5.68 7.85
CA GLN A 109 2.58 -5.38 9.26
C GLN A 109 1.23 -5.27 9.98
N PHE A 110 0.26 -4.58 9.38
CA PHE A 110 -1.08 -4.47 9.93
C PHE A 110 -1.78 -5.83 10.05
N ALA A 111 -1.64 -6.68 9.05
CA ALA A 111 -2.18 -8.03 9.08
C ALA A 111 -1.56 -8.90 10.19
N HIS A 112 -0.26 -8.71 10.45
CA HIS A 112 0.45 -9.40 11.53
C HIS A 112 0.01 -8.91 12.91
N ASP A 113 -0.02 -7.58 13.11
CA ASP A 113 -0.23 -6.98 14.43
C ASP A 113 -1.73 -6.91 14.83
N PHE A 114 -2.63 -6.83 13.84
CA PHE A 114 -4.07 -6.67 14.01
C PHE A 114 -4.87 -7.65 13.13
N PRO A 115 -4.68 -8.96 13.28
CA PRO A 115 -5.35 -9.95 12.44
C PRO A 115 -6.88 -9.87 12.56
N GLU A 116 -7.42 -9.54 13.75
CA GLU A 116 -8.86 -9.39 14.00
C GLU A 116 -9.47 -8.15 13.31
N ARG A 117 -8.65 -7.19 12.90
CA ARG A 117 -9.05 -5.98 12.16
C ARG A 117 -8.90 -6.15 10.64
N THR A 118 -8.25 -7.23 10.17
CA THR A 118 -7.87 -7.45 8.78
C THR A 118 -8.78 -8.45 8.11
N LEU A 119 -9.55 -8.02 7.11
CA LEU A 119 -10.39 -8.91 6.28
C LEU A 119 -9.60 -9.67 5.23
N GLY A 120 -8.53 -9.10 4.75
CA GLY A 120 -7.62 -9.63 3.74
C GLY A 120 -6.62 -8.57 3.29
N VAL A 121 -5.60 -8.99 2.56
CA VAL A 121 -4.56 -8.10 2.03
C VAL A 121 -4.43 -8.28 0.52
N VAL A 122 -4.54 -7.19 -0.25
CA VAL A 122 -4.05 -7.11 -1.62
C VAL A 122 -2.67 -6.47 -1.58
N TYR A 123 -1.64 -7.27 -1.80
CA TYR A 123 -0.24 -6.85 -1.71
C TYR A 123 0.31 -6.57 -3.10
N ARG A 124 0.62 -5.29 -3.40
CA ARG A 124 0.96 -4.83 -4.73
C ARG A 124 2.38 -4.29 -4.77
N ASP A 125 3.23 -4.89 -5.59
CA ASP A 125 4.61 -4.43 -5.86
C ASP A 125 5.33 -4.01 -4.58
N GLY A 126 5.18 -4.79 -3.51
CA GLY A 126 5.56 -4.39 -2.17
C GLY A 126 7.03 -4.57 -1.88
N VAL A 127 7.59 -3.65 -1.12
CA VAL A 127 8.90 -3.77 -0.51
C VAL A 127 8.78 -4.66 0.72
N ALA A 128 9.85 -5.34 1.12
CA ALA A 128 9.90 -5.94 2.46
C ALA A 128 10.37 -7.41 2.56
N THR A 129 10.88 -7.99 1.49
CA THR A 129 11.51 -9.31 1.56
C THR A 129 13.03 -9.21 1.60
N SER A 130 13.71 -10.33 1.87
CA SER A 130 15.17 -10.37 1.92
C SER A 130 15.83 -10.02 0.58
N SER A 131 15.22 -10.38 -0.55
CA SER A 131 15.72 -10.01 -1.88
C SER A 131 15.69 -8.50 -2.13
N TRP A 132 14.68 -7.80 -1.63
CA TRP A 132 14.62 -6.33 -1.63
C TRP A 132 15.80 -5.74 -0.85
N LYS A 133 15.99 -6.20 0.38
CA LYS A 133 17.07 -5.73 1.26
C LYS A 133 18.46 -5.98 0.68
N HIS A 134 18.69 -7.14 0.07
CA HIS A 134 20.00 -7.48 -0.52
C HIS A 134 20.32 -6.64 -1.76
N ARG A 135 19.32 -6.29 -2.57
CA ARG A 135 19.52 -5.46 -3.77
C ARG A 135 20.05 -4.07 -3.44
N HIS A 136 19.63 -3.49 -2.32
CA HIS A 136 20.03 -2.14 -1.89
C HIS A 136 21.16 -2.16 -0.84
N GLY A 137 21.87 -3.27 -0.74
CA GLY A 137 22.61 -3.76 0.41
C GLY A 137 23.82 -2.99 0.87
N LEU A 138 24.96 -2.96 0.18
CA LEU A 138 26.22 -2.59 0.85
C LEU A 138 26.36 -1.08 1.04
N TRP A 139 25.97 -0.28 0.09
CA TRP A 139 26.13 1.17 0.12
C TRP A 139 25.11 1.87 1.02
N SER A 140 23.90 1.38 1.12
CA SER A 140 22.91 1.88 2.07
C SER A 140 23.33 1.61 3.52
N ARG A 141 24.10 0.55 3.77
CA ARG A 141 24.69 0.23 5.08
C ARG A 141 25.90 1.12 5.44
N LEU A 142 26.69 1.52 4.44
CA LEU A 142 27.94 2.28 4.65
C LEU A 142 27.73 3.79 4.67
N LEU A 143 26.81 4.31 3.89
CA LEU A 143 26.57 5.76 3.74
C LEU A 143 25.42 6.28 4.61
N GLY A 144 24.74 5.39 5.32
CA GLY A 144 23.63 5.74 6.19
C GLY A 144 22.43 6.32 5.43
N PRO A 145 21.37 6.65 6.17
CA PRO A 145 20.08 7.04 5.60
C PRO A 145 20.06 8.42 4.90
N LEU A 146 21.16 9.12 4.81
CA LEU A 146 21.21 10.52 4.37
C LEU A 146 21.63 10.72 2.91
N VAL A 147 22.20 9.69 2.28
CA VAL A 147 22.62 9.77 0.87
C VAL A 147 22.12 8.53 0.15
N PRO A 148 21.02 8.60 -0.61
CA PRO A 148 20.72 7.55 -1.55
C PRO A 148 21.95 7.39 -2.45
N ASP A 149 22.47 6.17 -2.53
CA ASP A 149 23.48 5.81 -3.51
C ASP A 149 23.07 6.33 -4.88
N LEU A 150 24.00 6.98 -5.56
CA LEU A 150 23.75 7.54 -6.90
C LEU A 150 23.23 6.44 -7.86
N GLY A 151 23.70 5.19 -7.71
CA GLY A 151 23.19 4.03 -8.41
C GLY A 151 21.73 3.76 -8.11
N THR A 152 21.34 3.77 -6.84
CA THR A 152 19.91 3.60 -6.42
C THR A 152 19.05 4.74 -6.93
N ALA A 153 19.55 5.99 -6.90
CA ALA A 153 18.82 7.13 -7.46
C ALA A 153 18.67 7.04 -8.99
N LEU A 154 19.71 6.61 -9.70
CA LEU A 154 19.68 6.39 -11.14
C LEU A 154 18.78 5.19 -11.51
N ASP A 155 18.82 4.09 -10.76
CA ASP A 155 17.91 2.96 -10.91
C ASP A 155 16.46 3.36 -10.69
N PHE A 156 16.21 4.21 -9.69
CA PHE A 156 14.87 4.74 -9.42
C PHE A 156 14.39 5.64 -10.56
N LEU A 157 15.23 6.53 -11.06
CA LEU A 157 14.92 7.39 -12.21
C LEU A 157 14.72 6.58 -13.49
N ALA A 158 15.57 5.55 -13.73
CA ALA A 158 15.42 4.66 -14.86
C ALA A 158 14.15 3.81 -14.77
N ALA A 159 13.82 3.33 -13.58
CA ALA A 159 12.57 2.61 -13.30
C ALA A 159 11.36 3.50 -13.54
N PHE A 160 11.40 4.73 -13.04
CA PHE A 160 10.35 5.73 -13.29
C PHE A 160 10.21 6.05 -14.78
N ALA A 161 11.33 6.16 -15.51
CA ALA A 161 11.33 6.37 -16.96
C ALA A 161 10.69 5.21 -17.73
N THR A 162 10.77 3.97 -17.21
CA THR A 162 10.10 2.80 -17.84
C THR A 162 8.59 2.77 -17.61
N ASP A 163 8.08 3.48 -16.61
CA ASP A 163 6.65 3.65 -16.38
C ASP A 163 6.05 4.85 -17.16
N LEU A 164 6.90 5.74 -17.70
CA LEU A 164 6.47 6.90 -18.51
C LEU A 164 5.59 6.51 -19.71
N PRO A 165 5.86 5.46 -20.50
CA PRO A 165 4.97 5.05 -21.58
C PRO A 165 3.57 4.68 -21.08
N ASP A 166 3.49 4.00 -19.95
CA ASP A 166 2.20 3.66 -19.32
C ASP A 166 1.46 4.91 -18.85
N LEU A 167 2.18 5.89 -18.32
CA LEU A 167 1.62 7.19 -17.94
C LEU A 167 1.17 8.02 -19.16
N ALA A 168 1.87 7.91 -20.30
CA ALA A 168 1.52 8.63 -21.52
C ALA A 168 0.19 8.17 -22.15
N TRP A 169 -0.22 6.92 -21.93
CA TRP A 169 -1.53 6.39 -22.36
C TRP A 169 -2.67 6.82 -21.42
N SER A 170 -2.39 7.13 -20.17
CA SER A 170 -3.38 7.77 -19.31
C SER A 170 -3.48 9.23 -19.75
N ARG A 171 -4.67 9.79 -19.75
CA ARG A 171 -4.87 11.23 -20.01
C ARG A 171 -3.99 12.02 -19.03
N ILE A 172 -2.74 12.30 -19.44
CA ILE A 172 -1.67 12.93 -18.65
C ILE A 172 -2.18 14.12 -17.86
N THR A 173 -3.01 14.97 -18.50
CA THR A 173 -3.58 16.15 -17.87
C THR A 173 -4.36 15.85 -16.60
N SER A 174 -5.14 14.76 -16.59
CA SER A 174 -5.94 14.42 -15.41
C SER A 174 -5.12 13.68 -14.33
N LEU A 175 -4.08 12.95 -14.74
CA LEU A 175 -3.14 12.33 -13.80
C LEU A 175 -2.31 13.42 -13.11
N VAL A 176 -1.75 14.34 -13.88
CA VAL A 176 -1.00 15.48 -13.34
C VAL A 176 -1.86 16.32 -12.41
N ALA A 177 -3.10 16.64 -12.80
CA ALA A 177 -4.02 17.40 -11.95
C ALA A 177 -4.32 16.69 -10.63
N THR A 178 -4.37 15.34 -10.63
CA THR A 178 -4.66 14.55 -9.44
C THR A 178 -3.44 14.32 -8.55
N ALA A 179 -2.28 14.08 -9.16
CA ALA A 179 -1.04 13.79 -8.43
C ALA A 179 -0.30 15.07 -7.99
N ALA A 180 -0.47 16.18 -8.73
CA ALA A 180 0.26 17.41 -8.46
C ALA A 180 0.09 17.97 -7.04
N PRO A 181 -1.10 17.95 -6.40
CA PRO A 181 -1.24 18.40 -5.03
C PRO A 181 -0.39 17.57 -4.06
N ASP A 182 -0.43 16.25 -4.17
CA ASP A 182 0.33 15.35 -3.31
C ASP A 182 1.83 15.48 -3.54
N LEU A 183 2.28 15.50 -4.80
CA LEU A 183 3.68 15.70 -5.15
C LEU A 183 4.22 17.05 -4.64
N ARG A 184 3.42 18.13 -4.74
CA ARG A 184 3.81 19.45 -4.23
C ARG A 184 3.93 19.47 -2.71
N LEU A 185 3.03 18.82 -1.99
CA LEU A 185 3.09 18.70 -0.55
C LEU A 185 4.30 17.85 -0.12
N ASN A 186 4.54 16.72 -0.77
CA ASN A 186 5.68 15.85 -0.50
C ASN A 186 7.01 16.54 -0.82
N ALA A 187 7.09 17.32 -1.89
CA ALA A 187 8.29 18.10 -2.20
C ALA A 187 8.62 19.14 -1.12
N ARG A 188 7.58 19.75 -0.52
CA ARG A 188 7.75 20.73 0.58
C ARG A 188 8.18 20.07 1.90
N SER A 189 7.79 18.82 2.11
CA SER A 189 8.12 18.02 3.32
C SER A 189 9.16 16.95 3.02
N PHE A 190 9.96 17.10 1.97
CA PHE A 190 10.90 16.07 1.51
C PHE A 190 11.85 15.57 2.62
N THR A 191 12.38 16.49 3.42
CA THR A 191 13.24 16.14 4.56
C THR A 191 12.55 15.27 5.60
N ALA A 192 11.24 15.40 5.78
CA ALA A 192 10.45 14.57 6.69
C ALA A 192 10.23 13.14 6.14
N THR A 193 10.35 12.94 4.82
CA THR A 193 10.19 11.62 4.20
C THR A 193 11.49 10.83 4.12
N LEU A 194 12.66 11.48 4.21
CA LEU A 194 13.97 10.81 4.16
C LEU A 194 14.14 9.70 5.22
N PRO A 195 13.76 9.91 6.49
CA PRO A 195 13.82 8.85 7.49
C PRO A 195 12.98 7.62 7.12
N VAL A 196 11.82 7.85 6.51
CA VAL A 196 10.95 6.75 6.02
C VAL A 196 11.64 5.98 4.90
N ALA A 197 12.30 6.67 3.95
CA ALA A 197 13.10 6.02 2.91
C ALA A 197 14.19 5.14 3.51
N ALA A 198 14.93 5.67 4.48
CA ALA A 198 15.98 4.92 5.18
C ALA A 198 15.43 3.66 5.88
N MET A 199 14.30 3.79 6.56
CA MET A 199 13.62 2.67 7.18
C MET A 199 13.22 1.61 6.14
N LEU A 200 12.65 2.01 5.00
CA LEU A 200 12.23 1.09 3.92
C LEU A 200 13.42 0.34 3.30
N LEU A 201 14.55 1.01 3.10
CA LEU A 201 15.76 0.38 2.57
C LEU A 201 16.41 -0.58 3.56
N ALA A 202 16.27 -0.32 4.85
CA ALA A 202 16.82 -1.14 5.92
C ALA A 202 15.91 -2.28 6.38
N CYS A 203 14.61 -2.23 6.03
CA CYS A 203 13.62 -3.17 6.54
C CYS A 203 13.79 -4.58 5.95
N ASP A 204 13.44 -5.57 6.77
CA ASP A 204 13.31 -6.96 6.37
C ASP A 204 12.10 -7.55 7.09
N TYR A 205 11.04 -7.76 6.35
CA TYR A 205 9.77 -8.29 6.87
C TYR A 205 9.56 -9.75 6.48
N THR A 206 10.61 -10.45 6.08
CA THR A 206 10.54 -11.88 5.72
C THR A 206 9.88 -12.69 6.84
N ALA A 207 10.34 -12.49 8.09
CA ALA A 207 9.79 -13.20 9.24
C ALA A 207 8.30 -12.90 9.47
N ILE A 208 7.90 -11.63 9.41
CA ILE A 208 6.49 -11.21 9.57
C ILE A 208 5.65 -11.76 8.43
N THR A 209 6.13 -11.68 7.19
CA THR A 209 5.44 -12.19 6.00
C THR A 209 5.23 -13.70 6.11
N THR A 210 6.28 -14.44 6.52
CA THR A 210 6.19 -15.89 6.75
C THR A 210 5.17 -16.21 7.84
N ALA A 211 5.21 -15.51 8.97
CA ALA A 211 4.27 -15.74 10.08
C ALA A 211 2.81 -15.54 9.66
N VAL A 212 2.51 -14.49 8.87
CA VAL A 212 1.15 -14.25 8.35
C VAL A 212 0.75 -15.33 7.34
N GLY A 213 1.68 -15.78 6.50
CA GLY A 213 1.46 -16.87 5.53
C GLY A 213 1.18 -18.20 6.23
N GLU A 214 2.00 -18.58 7.21
CA GLU A 214 1.88 -19.83 7.98
C GLU A 214 0.61 -19.87 8.84
N ALA A 215 0.21 -18.75 9.44
CA ALA A 215 -1.05 -18.65 10.17
C ALA A 215 -2.27 -18.96 9.26
N GLY A 216 -2.19 -18.62 7.98
CA GLY A 216 -3.20 -18.97 6.98
C GLY A 216 -4.58 -18.37 7.18
N GLU A 217 -4.77 -17.56 8.23
CA GLU A 217 -6.06 -17.02 8.63
C GLU A 217 -6.53 -15.85 7.76
N ILE A 218 -5.58 -15.05 7.25
CA ILE A 218 -5.86 -13.85 6.47
C ILE A 218 -5.71 -14.14 4.99
N PRO A 219 -6.75 -13.93 4.17
CA PRO A 219 -6.61 -14.02 2.72
C PRO A 219 -5.57 -13.01 2.20
N ILE A 220 -4.64 -13.46 1.36
CA ILE A 220 -3.63 -12.61 0.73
C ILE A 220 -3.68 -12.81 -0.77
N LEU A 221 -3.71 -11.70 -1.52
CA LEU A 221 -3.63 -11.67 -2.98
C LEU A 221 -2.39 -10.86 -3.40
N PRO A 222 -1.28 -11.53 -3.73
CA PRO A 222 -0.12 -10.85 -4.30
C PRO A 222 -0.41 -10.42 -5.74
N MET A 223 -0.18 -9.15 -6.07
CA MET A 223 -0.26 -8.62 -7.43
C MET A 223 1.03 -7.91 -7.79
N TRP A 224 1.55 -8.12 -9.00
CA TRP A 224 2.85 -7.57 -9.39
C TRP A 224 2.93 -7.16 -10.85
N GLY A 225 3.54 -6.00 -11.09
CA GLY A 225 3.88 -5.56 -12.44
C GLY A 225 4.97 -6.43 -13.07
N ARG A 226 4.70 -7.00 -14.26
CA ARG A 226 5.68 -7.87 -14.97
C ARG A 226 6.99 -7.18 -15.27
N PHE A 227 6.96 -5.86 -15.40
CA PHE A 227 8.10 -5.02 -15.78
C PHE A 227 8.55 -4.09 -14.66
N ASP A 228 8.15 -4.38 -13.42
CA ASP A 228 8.56 -3.59 -12.27
C ASP A 228 10.09 -3.65 -12.09
N ARG A 229 10.72 -2.48 -12.19
CA ARG A 229 12.16 -2.30 -11.99
C ARG A 229 12.51 -1.68 -10.64
N ILE A 230 11.52 -1.06 -9.98
CA ILE A 230 11.68 -0.51 -8.63
C ILE A 230 11.69 -1.66 -7.63
N VAL A 231 10.64 -2.47 -7.64
CA VAL A 231 10.57 -3.70 -6.84
C VAL A 231 10.48 -4.90 -7.79
N PRO A 232 11.62 -5.56 -8.09
CA PRO A 232 11.68 -6.53 -9.17
C PRO A 232 10.73 -7.72 -9.01
N PRO A 233 10.32 -8.35 -10.13
CA PRO A 233 9.50 -9.56 -10.11
C PRO A 233 10.06 -10.71 -9.26
N ALA A 234 11.38 -10.74 -9.02
CA ALA A 234 11.99 -11.70 -8.10
C ALA A 234 11.48 -11.54 -6.67
N THR A 235 11.32 -10.29 -6.20
CA THR A 235 10.74 -9.98 -4.89
C THR A 235 9.28 -10.45 -4.81
N GLY A 236 8.53 -10.30 -5.91
CA GLY A 236 7.15 -10.79 -5.99
C GLY A 236 7.05 -12.30 -5.89
N ARG A 237 7.95 -13.03 -6.55
CA ARG A 237 8.02 -14.51 -6.43
C ARG A 237 8.34 -14.94 -5.01
N GLU A 238 9.37 -14.36 -4.41
CA GLU A 238 9.74 -14.61 -3.02
C GLU A 238 8.56 -14.34 -2.06
N PHE A 239 7.88 -13.20 -2.22
CA PHE A 239 6.70 -12.89 -1.42
C PHE A 239 5.60 -13.97 -1.59
N GLY A 240 5.32 -14.36 -2.83
CA GLY A 240 4.33 -15.40 -3.13
C GLY A 240 4.66 -16.75 -2.47
N GLU A 241 5.95 -17.13 -2.46
CA GLU A 241 6.45 -18.33 -1.79
C GLU A 241 6.26 -18.24 -0.27
N LEU A 242 6.64 -17.10 0.34
CA LEU A 242 6.53 -16.87 1.79
C LEU A 242 5.07 -16.94 2.29
N VAL A 243 4.12 -16.45 1.50
CA VAL A 243 2.70 -16.49 1.88
C VAL A 243 1.95 -17.71 1.33
N GLY A 244 2.61 -18.59 0.59
CA GLY A 244 2.00 -19.76 -0.03
C GLY A 244 0.91 -19.43 -1.06
N ARG A 245 1.04 -18.33 -1.79
CA ARG A 245 0.04 -17.84 -2.76
C ARG A 245 0.66 -17.49 -4.09
N PRO A 246 0.03 -17.87 -5.22
CA PRO A 246 0.52 -17.50 -6.54
C PRO A 246 0.40 -15.99 -6.76
N VAL A 247 1.41 -15.40 -7.38
CA VAL A 247 1.41 -13.98 -7.75
C VAL A 247 0.55 -13.74 -8.99
N GLN A 248 -0.34 -12.76 -8.90
CA GLN A 248 -1.12 -12.27 -10.03
C GLN A 248 -0.29 -11.25 -10.83
N TRP A 249 0.25 -11.71 -11.95
CA TRP A 249 1.11 -10.90 -12.82
C TRP A 249 0.27 -9.98 -13.71
N VAL A 250 0.43 -8.67 -13.52
CA VAL A 250 -0.27 -7.65 -14.33
C VAL A 250 0.69 -7.02 -15.34
N LEU A 251 0.13 -6.51 -16.44
CA LEU A 251 0.91 -5.79 -17.44
C LEU A 251 1.22 -4.38 -16.92
N GLY A 252 2.50 -4.01 -16.87
CA GLY A 252 2.99 -2.69 -16.45
C GLY A 252 4.21 -2.77 -15.57
N GLY A 253 4.75 -1.60 -15.21
CA GLY A 253 5.84 -1.39 -14.28
C GLY A 253 5.33 -1.22 -12.84
N HIS A 254 6.08 -0.48 -12.01
CA HIS A 254 5.75 -0.28 -10.60
C HIS A 254 4.44 0.48 -10.37
N LEU A 255 4.10 1.41 -11.26
CA LEU A 255 2.95 2.30 -11.12
C LEU A 255 1.72 1.86 -11.92
N TRP A 256 1.63 0.60 -12.34
CA TRP A 256 0.60 0.09 -13.27
C TRP A 256 -0.84 0.43 -12.88
N MET A 257 -1.16 0.53 -11.58
CA MET A 257 -2.52 0.83 -11.11
C MET A 257 -2.95 2.28 -11.37
N ILE A 258 -2.01 3.20 -11.52
CA ILE A 258 -2.30 4.62 -11.73
C ILE A 258 -2.85 4.85 -13.15
N PRO A 259 -2.14 4.45 -14.24
CA PRO A 259 -2.64 4.59 -15.59
C PRO A 259 -3.78 3.61 -15.90
N ARG A 260 -3.83 2.46 -15.24
CA ARG A 260 -4.82 1.39 -15.47
C ARG A 260 -5.63 1.06 -14.22
N PRO A 261 -6.38 2.03 -13.66
CA PRO A 261 -7.07 1.89 -12.37
C PRO A 261 -8.20 0.84 -12.38
N ALA A 262 -8.52 0.24 -13.52
CA ALA A 262 -9.45 -0.86 -13.64
C ALA A 262 -8.79 -2.24 -13.47
N THR A 263 -7.45 -2.34 -13.57
CA THR A 263 -6.75 -3.63 -13.59
C THR A 263 -7.01 -4.42 -12.31
N GLN A 264 -6.83 -3.82 -11.16
CA GLN A 264 -7.11 -4.49 -9.89
C GLN A 264 -8.57 -4.89 -9.75
N LEU A 265 -9.50 -4.01 -10.12
CA LEU A 265 -10.93 -4.33 -10.11
C LEU A 265 -11.23 -5.54 -11.02
N ASN A 266 -10.62 -5.60 -12.20
CA ASN A 266 -10.82 -6.70 -13.13
C ASN A 266 -10.29 -8.02 -12.55
N VAL A 267 -9.11 -8.02 -11.91
CA VAL A 267 -8.60 -9.19 -11.20
C VAL A 267 -9.55 -9.62 -10.09
N LEU A 268 -9.95 -8.73 -9.20
CA LEU A 268 -10.83 -9.05 -8.08
C LEU A 268 -12.22 -9.54 -8.50
N ARG A 269 -12.68 -9.20 -9.71
CA ARG A 269 -14.04 -9.48 -10.16
C ARG A 269 -14.17 -10.58 -11.20
N TYR A 270 -13.14 -10.81 -12.00
CA TYR A 270 -13.21 -11.67 -13.18
C TYR A 270 -12.10 -12.71 -13.27
N ASP A 271 -11.02 -12.56 -12.51
CA ASP A 271 -9.98 -13.56 -12.42
C ASP A 271 -10.32 -14.59 -11.33
N GLU A 272 -10.02 -15.86 -11.58
CA GLU A 272 -10.36 -16.96 -10.66
C GLU A 272 -9.76 -16.75 -9.27
N ALA A 273 -8.46 -16.41 -9.21
CA ALA A 273 -7.78 -16.16 -7.94
C ALA A 273 -8.33 -14.94 -7.21
N GLY A 274 -8.66 -13.88 -7.94
CA GLY A 274 -9.26 -12.67 -7.39
C GLY A 274 -10.68 -12.91 -6.86
N MET A 275 -11.50 -13.68 -7.58
CA MET A 275 -12.84 -14.05 -7.13
C MET A 275 -12.79 -14.94 -5.87
N ALA A 276 -11.92 -15.95 -5.86
CA ALA A 276 -11.72 -16.81 -4.69
C ALA A 276 -11.23 -16.02 -3.47
N PHE A 277 -10.29 -15.08 -3.68
CA PHE A 277 -9.84 -14.15 -2.65
C PHE A 277 -11.00 -13.31 -2.08
N MET A 278 -11.82 -12.73 -2.93
CA MET A 278 -12.98 -11.91 -2.49
C MET A 278 -14.04 -12.75 -1.75
N GLU A 279 -14.18 -14.02 -2.07
CA GLU A 279 -15.04 -14.95 -1.32
C GLU A 279 -14.49 -15.18 0.10
N GLN A 280 -13.20 -15.50 0.22
CA GLN A 280 -12.52 -15.64 1.51
C GLN A 280 -12.63 -14.36 2.37
N VAL A 281 -12.49 -13.18 1.76
CA VAL A 281 -12.69 -11.87 2.45
C VAL A 281 -14.11 -11.74 3.00
N ARG A 282 -15.13 -12.14 2.22
CA ARG A 282 -16.53 -12.10 2.69
C ARG A 282 -16.78 -13.08 3.83
N ASP A 283 -16.22 -14.28 3.74
CA ASP A 283 -16.37 -15.29 4.79
C ASP A 283 -15.69 -14.85 6.08
N ARG A 284 -14.48 -14.29 5.99
CA ARG A 284 -13.79 -13.72 7.14
C ARG A 284 -14.59 -12.54 7.74
N ALA A 285 -15.19 -11.70 6.92
CA ALA A 285 -16.05 -10.61 7.40
C ALA A 285 -17.28 -11.13 8.17
N ARG A 286 -17.83 -12.28 7.78
CA ARG A 286 -18.92 -12.95 8.50
C ARG A 286 -18.44 -13.54 9.82
N LEU A 287 -17.26 -14.13 9.85
CA LEU A 287 -16.67 -14.71 11.06
C LEU A 287 -16.38 -13.63 12.10
N LEU A 288 -15.76 -12.52 11.72
CA LEU A 288 -15.40 -11.43 12.63
C LEU A 288 -16.61 -10.61 13.14
N LYS A 289 -17.78 -10.74 12.51
CA LYS A 289 -19.03 -10.11 12.97
C LYS A 289 -19.79 -10.96 13.99
N ARG A 290 -19.45 -12.24 14.18
CA ARG A 290 -20.11 -13.09 15.16
C ARG A 290 -19.69 -12.63 16.57
N PRO A 291 -20.63 -12.39 17.49
CA PRO A 291 -20.29 -12.15 18.89
C PRO A 291 -19.50 -13.38 19.41
N ALA A 292 -18.49 -13.12 20.23
CA ALA A 292 -17.82 -14.20 20.96
C ALA A 292 -18.89 -14.95 21.79
N ALA A 293 -18.98 -16.27 21.62
CA ALA A 293 -19.94 -17.12 22.27
C ALA A 293 -19.68 -17.23 23.78
#